data_b909a8df27a0769a90b2f1d1c6aae06d
#
_entry.id   b909a8df27a0769a90b2f1d1c6aae06d
#
_cell.length_a   1.000
_cell.length_b   1.000
_cell.length_c   1.000
_cell.angle_alpha   90.00
_cell.angle_beta   90.00
_cell.angle_gamma   90.00
#
_symmetry.space_group_name_H-M   'P 1'
#
loop_
_entity.id
_entity.type
_entity.pdbx_description
1 polymer ?
#
loop_
_entity_poly.entity_id
_entity_poly.type
_entity_poly.pdbx_seq_one_letter_code
_entity_poly.pdbx_strand_id
1 'polypeptide(L)'
;MKTNGATLFMETLIDEGVKCIFGNPGTTELPLMDALVNEDRLQYYLCLHESVAVAAAEGYAFATGEVGIVNVHVAPGLGNAMGNLYNAKRAGSPLVVTAGNQGQPGHFHEIILWDDLPR
;
A
#
# COMPACT_ATOMS: atom_id res chain seq x y z
N MET A 1 9.63 -16.91 18.27
CA MET A 1 10.28 -15.91 17.39
C MET A 1 9.61 -14.57 17.62
N LYS A 2 10.34 -13.48 17.82
CA LYS A 2 9.70 -12.16 17.92
C LYS A 2 9.38 -11.71 16.49
N THR A 3 8.11 -11.68 16.13
CA THR A 3 7.62 -11.17 14.86
C THR A 3 7.32 -9.68 14.99
N ASN A 4 7.73 -8.87 14.04
CA ASN A 4 7.35 -7.47 13.97
C ASN A 4 6.08 -7.28 13.11
N GLY A 5 5.46 -6.09 13.18
CA GLY A 5 4.21 -5.83 12.47
C GLY A 5 4.32 -5.94 10.94
N ALA A 6 5.47 -5.58 10.35
CA ALA A 6 5.68 -5.70 8.90
C ALA A 6 5.69 -7.17 8.45
N THR A 7 6.44 -8.02 9.16
CA THR A 7 6.45 -9.47 8.88
C THR A 7 5.07 -10.09 9.06
N LEU A 8 4.35 -9.73 10.14
CA LEU A 8 3.00 -10.24 10.37
C LEU A 8 2.04 -9.82 9.24
N PHE A 9 2.13 -8.59 8.79
CA PHE A 9 1.32 -8.09 7.68
C PHE A 9 1.59 -8.88 6.39
N MET A 10 2.87 -9.11 6.05
CA MET A 10 3.25 -9.89 4.86
C MET A 10 2.74 -11.33 4.95
N GLU A 11 2.95 -12.02 6.07
CA GLU A 11 2.45 -13.38 6.26
C GLU A 11 0.93 -13.44 6.14
N THR A 12 0.21 -12.45 6.69
CA THR A 12 -1.24 -12.37 6.55
C THR A 12 -1.66 -12.25 5.08
N LEU A 13 -1.01 -11.39 4.29
CA LEU A 13 -1.31 -11.26 2.86
C LEU A 13 -1.06 -12.58 2.11
N ILE A 14 0.04 -13.25 2.42
CA ILE A 14 0.41 -14.53 1.81
C ILE A 14 -0.60 -15.63 2.17
N ASP A 15 -1.00 -15.72 3.44
CA ASP A 15 -1.97 -16.69 3.92
C ASP A 15 -3.35 -16.48 3.27
N GLU A 16 -3.71 -15.24 2.95
CA GLU A 16 -4.91 -14.88 2.19
C GLU A 16 -4.75 -15.04 0.66
N GLY A 17 -3.62 -15.57 0.21
CA GLY A 17 -3.37 -15.89 -1.20
C GLY A 17 -2.93 -14.73 -2.07
N VAL A 18 -2.56 -13.59 -1.48
CA VAL A 18 -2.03 -12.43 -2.20
C VAL A 18 -0.68 -12.79 -2.82
N LYS A 19 -0.48 -12.44 -4.09
CA LYS A 19 0.74 -12.74 -4.86
C LYS A 19 1.56 -11.49 -5.17
N CYS A 20 0.95 -10.32 -5.15
CA CYS A 20 1.63 -9.09 -5.53
C CYS A 20 1.07 -7.85 -4.84
N ILE A 21 1.96 -6.85 -4.71
CA ILE A 21 1.66 -5.49 -4.24
C ILE A 21 2.09 -4.52 -5.34
N PHE A 22 1.27 -3.51 -5.61
CA PHE A 22 1.60 -2.39 -6.49
C PHE A 22 1.81 -1.14 -5.65
N GLY A 23 2.92 -0.42 -5.83
CA GLY A 23 3.13 0.72 -4.96
C GLY A 23 4.24 1.67 -5.35
N ASN A 24 4.25 2.81 -4.66
CA ASN A 24 5.30 3.82 -4.70
C ASN A 24 5.75 4.12 -3.27
N PRO A 25 6.69 3.33 -2.71
CA PRO A 25 7.05 3.43 -1.31
C PRO A 25 7.98 4.61 -1.06
N GLY A 26 7.93 5.15 0.15
CA GLY A 26 8.87 6.12 0.67
C GLY A 26 9.50 5.67 1.99
N THR A 27 9.99 6.61 2.78
CA THR A 27 10.74 6.31 4.02
C THR A 27 9.88 5.63 5.09
N THR A 28 8.60 5.90 5.15
CA THR A 28 7.69 5.29 6.14
C THR A 28 7.37 3.83 5.81
N GLU A 29 7.56 3.41 4.56
CA GLU A 29 7.35 2.05 4.10
C GLU A 29 8.62 1.18 4.15
N LEU A 30 9.79 1.74 4.54
CA LEU A 30 11.04 0.98 4.62
C LEU A 30 10.95 -0.32 5.44
N PRO A 31 10.27 -0.37 6.60
CA PRO A 31 10.11 -1.62 7.32
C PRO A 31 9.35 -2.70 6.54
N LEU A 32 8.41 -2.27 5.67
CA LEU A 32 7.68 -3.14 4.77
C LEU A 32 8.59 -3.65 3.64
N MET A 33 9.39 -2.76 3.06
CA MET A 33 10.36 -3.10 2.01
C MET A 33 11.44 -4.06 2.54
N ASP A 34 11.91 -3.84 3.77
CA ASP A 34 12.88 -4.74 4.43
C ASP A 34 12.31 -6.15 4.64
N ALA A 35 11.03 -6.25 5.01
CA ALA A 35 10.35 -7.54 5.16
C ALA A 35 10.23 -8.32 3.83
N LEU A 36 10.26 -7.62 2.68
CA LEU A 36 10.18 -8.23 1.35
C LEU A 36 11.54 -8.72 0.82
N VAL A 37 12.66 -8.30 1.39
CA VAL A 37 14.02 -8.59 0.84
C VAL A 37 14.27 -10.09 0.67
N ASN A 38 13.74 -10.92 1.55
CA ASN A 38 13.90 -12.37 1.50
C ASN A 38 12.56 -13.11 1.35
N GLU A 39 11.56 -12.46 0.79
CA GLU A 39 10.22 -13.01 0.63
C GLU A 39 9.89 -13.25 -0.84
N ASP A 40 10.11 -14.47 -1.31
CA ASP A 40 9.91 -14.85 -2.72
C ASP A 40 8.44 -15.15 -3.08
N ARG A 41 7.56 -15.30 -2.08
CA ARG A 41 6.14 -15.63 -2.28
C ARG A 41 5.29 -14.41 -2.68
N LEU A 42 5.81 -13.19 -2.46
CA LEU A 42 5.10 -11.93 -2.66
C LEU A 42 5.91 -10.96 -3.53
N GLN A 43 5.41 -10.68 -4.72
CA GLN A 43 6.08 -9.77 -5.67
C GLN A 43 5.67 -8.32 -5.44
N TYR A 44 6.62 -7.40 -5.30
CA TYR A 44 6.36 -5.97 -5.27
C TYR A 44 6.61 -5.33 -6.64
N TYR A 45 5.61 -4.69 -7.20
CA TYR A 45 5.69 -3.93 -8.44
C TYR A 45 5.82 -2.44 -8.14
N LEU A 46 7.03 -1.91 -8.33
CA LEU A 46 7.30 -0.49 -8.17
C LEU A 46 6.63 0.31 -9.29
N CYS A 47 5.77 1.24 -8.88
CA CYS A 47 5.11 2.20 -9.76
C CYS A 47 5.70 3.59 -9.52
N LEU A 48 5.92 4.38 -10.57
CA LEU A 48 6.52 5.71 -10.46
C LEU A 48 5.53 6.81 -10.06
N HIS A 49 4.27 6.44 -9.83
CA HIS A 49 3.21 7.32 -9.35
C HIS A 49 2.08 6.50 -8.75
N GLU A 50 1.46 6.99 -7.69
CA GLU A 50 0.44 6.26 -6.93
C GLU A 50 -0.84 5.99 -7.73
N SER A 51 -1.23 6.91 -8.61
CA SER A 51 -2.35 6.65 -9.55
C SER A 51 -2.08 5.45 -10.44
N VAL A 52 -0.83 5.25 -10.88
CA VAL A 52 -0.44 4.08 -11.67
C VAL A 52 -0.52 2.81 -10.83
N ALA A 53 -0.09 2.87 -9.57
CA ALA A 53 -0.18 1.73 -8.65
C ALA A 53 -1.64 1.28 -8.45
N VAL A 54 -2.55 2.23 -8.23
CA VAL A 54 -3.99 1.92 -8.10
C VAL A 54 -4.57 1.34 -9.37
N ALA A 55 -4.26 1.95 -10.54
CA ALA A 55 -4.76 1.45 -11.83
C ALA A 55 -4.24 0.05 -12.15
N ALA A 56 -2.96 -0.24 -11.83
CA ALA A 56 -2.37 -1.57 -11.99
C ALA A 56 -3.05 -2.61 -11.08
N ALA A 57 -3.26 -2.27 -9.80
CA ALA A 57 -3.95 -3.13 -8.85
C ALA A 57 -5.41 -3.38 -9.25
N GLU A 58 -6.12 -2.35 -9.75
CA GLU A 58 -7.48 -2.47 -10.27
C GLU A 58 -7.52 -3.39 -11.49
N GLY A 59 -6.61 -3.19 -12.45
CA GLY A 59 -6.49 -4.05 -13.62
C GLY A 59 -6.18 -5.50 -13.28
N TYR A 60 -5.30 -5.73 -12.29
CA TYR A 60 -5.01 -7.05 -11.76
C TYR A 60 -6.25 -7.69 -11.14
N ALA A 61 -6.95 -6.97 -10.25
CA ALA A 61 -8.17 -7.45 -9.63
C ALA A 61 -9.27 -7.79 -10.65
N PHE A 62 -9.43 -6.94 -11.66
CA PHE A 62 -10.38 -7.18 -12.75
C PHE A 62 -10.04 -8.42 -13.57
N ALA A 63 -8.76 -8.60 -13.90
CA ALA A 63 -8.31 -9.70 -14.75
C ALA A 63 -8.30 -11.06 -14.05
N THR A 64 -8.01 -11.09 -12.73
CA THR A 64 -7.82 -12.32 -11.97
C THR A 64 -9.01 -12.69 -11.09
N GLY A 65 -9.84 -11.71 -10.71
CA GLY A 65 -10.84 -11.85 -9.66
C GLY A 65 -10.27 -11.87 -8.24
N GLU A 66 -8.96 -11.67 -8.10
CA GLU A 66 -8.25 -11.61 -6.81
C GLU A 66 -8.23 -10.17 -6.28
N VAL A 67 -7.90 -10.00 -5.00
CA VAL A 67 -7.78 -8.66 -4.38
C VAL A 67 -6.49 -7.99 -4.85
N GLY A 68 -6.58 -6.75 -5.33
CA GLY A 68 -5.42 -5.91 -5.63
C GLY A 68 -4.90 -5.20 -4.36
N ILE A 69 -3.59 -5.28 -4.11
CA ILE A 69 -2.96 -4.61 -2.97
C ILE A 69 -2.19 -3.39 -3.47
N VAL A 70 -2.46 -2.24 -2.84
CA VAL A 70 -1.82 -0.96 -3.15
C VAL A 70 -1.07 -0.45 -1.91
N ASN A 71 0.16 -0.02 -2.12
CA ASN A 71 0.94 0.64 -1.08
C ASN A 71 1.39 2.03 -1.56
N VAL A 72 1.01 3.08 -0.82
CA VAL A 72 1.32 4.47 -1.16
C VAL A 72 2.03 5.18 -0.02
N HIS A 73 2.77 6.25 -0.35
CA HIS A 73 3.59 6.96 0.63
C HIS A 73 2.82 8.12 1.27
N VAL A 74 2.47 7.94 2.54
CA VAL A 74 1.85 8.94 3.43
C VAL A 74 0.70 9.74 2.79
N ALA A 75 0.37 10.94 3.30
CA ALA A 75 -0.72 11.79 2.81
C ALA A 75 -0.57 12.20 1.33
N PRO A 76 0.60 12.69 0.85
CA PRO A 76 0.76 13.01 -0.57
C PRO A 76 0.51 11.83 -1.50
N GLY A 77 1.01 10.64 -1.16
CA GLY A 77 0.78 9.43 -1.96
C GLY A 77 -0.69 9.04 -2.02
N LEU A 78 -1.39 9.14 -0.89
CA LEU A 78 -2.83 8.91 -0.86
C LEU A 78 -3.58 9.96 -1.71
N GLY A 79 -3.19 11.24 -1.63
CA GLY A 79 -3.73 12.31 -2.46
C GLY A 79 -3.57 12.03 -3.95
N ASN A 80 -2.37 11.61 -4.38
CA ASN A 80 -2.09 11.23 -5.76
C ASN A 80 -2.93 10.01 -6.24
N ALA A 81 -3.29 9.11 -5.35
CA ALA A 81 -4.07 7.91 -5.64
C ALA A 81 -5.58 8.18 -5.81
N MET A 82 -6.11 9.26 -5.24
CA MET A 82 -7.56 9.49 -5.04
C MET A 82 -8.39 9.36 -6.31
N GLY A 83 -7.92 9.87 -7.45
CA GLY A 83 -8.67 9.80 -8.70
C GLY A 83 -8.95 8.36 -9.14
N ASN A 84 -7.94 7.50 -9.09
CA ASN A 84 -8.10 6.09 -9.47
C ASN A 84 -8.77 5.25 -8.38
N LEU A 85 -8.64 5.63 -7.10
CA LEU A 85 -9.44 5.02 -6.04
C LEU A 85 -10.94 5.29 -6.23
N TYR A 86 -11.31 6.49 -6.69
CA TYR A 86 -12.68 6.77 -7.08
C TYR A 86 -13.15 5.86 -8.22
N ASN A 87 -12.33 5.65 -9.24
CA ASN A 87 -12.64 4.74 -10.35
C ASN A 87 -12.84 3.30 -9.87
N ALA A 88 -11.89 2.77 -9.09
CA ALA A 88 -11.97 1.42 -8.54
C ALA A 88 -13.23 1.22 -7.67
N LYS A 89 -13.56 2.23 -6.83
CA LYS A 89 -14.81 2.23 -6.05
C LYS A 89 -16.05 2.17 -6.94
N ARG A 90 -16.07 2.93 -8.03
CA ARG A 90 -17.21 2.94 -8.97
C ARG A 90 -17.31 1.64 -9.76
N ALA A 91 -16.20 1.02 -10.08
CA ALA A 91 -16.14 -0.28 -10.75
C ALA A 91 -16.46 -1.46 -9.81
N GLY A 92 -16.42 -1.25 -8.49
CA GLY A 92 -16.57 -2.34 -7.51
C GLY A 92 -15.34 -3.25 -7.45
N SER A 93 -14.17 -2.75 -7.85
CA SER A 93 -12.94 -3.54 -7.85
C SER A 93 -12.44 -3.77 -6.41
N PRO A 94 -12.12 -5.02 -6.02
CA PRO A 94 -11.65 -5.32 -4.67
C PRO A 94 -10.20 -4.86 -4.51
N LEU A 95 -10.00 -3.81 -3.72
CA LEU A 95 -8.67 -3.27 -3.42
C LEU A 95 -8.47 -3.14 -1.91
N VAL A 96 -7.25 -3.45 -1.46
CA VAL A 96 -6.74 -3.05 -0.14
C VAL A 96 -5.66 -2.00 -0.37
N VAL A 97 -5.81 -0.85 0.28
CA VAL A 97 -4.86 0.27 0.16
C VAL A 97 -4.21 0.52 1.50
N THR A 98 -2.89 0.58 1.49
CA THR A 98 -2.08 0.93 2.65
C THR A 98 -1.33 2.23 2.37
N ALA A 99 -1.33 3.12 3.34
CA ALA A 99 -0.51 4.33 3.33
C ALA A 99 0.32 4.37 4.61
N GLY A 100 1.62 4.57 4.48
CA GLY A 100 2.46 4.77 5.64
C GLY A 100 2.07 6.02 6.40
N ASN A 101 2.49 6.11 7.65
CA ASN A 101 2.29 7.30 8.47
C ASN A 101 3.52 7.55 9.33
N GLN A 102 3.65 8.79 9.78
CA GLN A 102 4.71 9.20 10.69
C GLN A 102 4.46 8.61 12.10
N GLY A 103 5.54 8.49 12.87
CA GLY A 103 5.41 8.00 14.24
C GLY A 103 4.47 8.88 15.08
N GLN A 104 3.60 8.26 15.87
CA GLN A 104 2.58 8.96 16.67
C GLN A 104 3.10 10.15 17.50
N PRO A 105 4.30 10.11 18.13
CA PRO A 105 4.83 11.26 18.85
C PRO A 105 5.10 12.48 17.97
N GLY A 106 5.27 12.28 16.64
CA GLY A 106 5.49 13.35 15.67
C GLY A 106 4.23 14.09 15.24
N HIS A 107 3.04 13.50 15.43
CA HIS A 107 1.78 14.08 14.95
C HIS A 107 1.45 15.44 15.58
N PHE A 108 1.92 15.69 16.81
CA PHE A 108 1.72 16.98 17.49
C PHE A 108 2.61 18.13 16.96
N HIS A 109 3.56 17.83 16.07
CA HIS A 109 4.53 18.77 15.55
C HIS A 109 4.34 19.09 14.06
N GLU A 110 3.22 18.64 13.45
CA GLU A 110 2.92 18.85 12.02
C GLU A 110 4.15 18.60 11.14
N ILE A 111 4.79 17.45 11.33
CA ILE A 111 5.99 17.10 10.57
C ILE A 111 5.69 16.97 9.09
N ILE A 112 6.68 17.23 8.25
CA ILE A 112 6.57 17.12 6.79
C ILE A 112 5.94 15.77 6.38
N LEU A 113 5.04 15.82 5.41
CA LEU A 113 4.30 14.68 4.84
C LEU A 113 3.23 14.07 5.74
N TRP A 114 2.91 14.70 6.88
CA TRP A 114 1.77 14.33 7.70
C TRP A 114 0.64 15.36 7.56
N ASP A 115 -0.56 14.88 7.48
CA ASP A 115 -1.78 15.69 7.54
C ASP A 115 -2.91 14.87 8.17
N ASP A 116 -3.82 15.53 8.88
CA ASP A 116 -5.04 14.92 9.43
C ASP A 116 -6.10 14.87 8.32
N LEU A 117 -5.96 13.90 7.45
CA LEU A 117 -6.91 13.72 6.35
C LEU A 117 -8.29 13.34 6.89
N PRO A 118 -9.37 13.91 6.37
CA PRO A 118 -10.74 13.56 6.76
C PRO A 118 -10.99 12.06 6.59
N ARG A 119 -11.54 11.43 7.60
CA ARG A 119 -11.91 10.01 7.61
C ARG A 119 -13.15 9.73 6.74
#